data_1fdd15cd44b197c9c59e1e911c97db0d
#
_entry.id   1fdd15cd44b197c9c59e1e911c97db0d
#
_cell.length_a   1.000
_cell.length_b   1.000
_cell.length_c   1.000
_cell.angle_alpha   90.00
_cell.angle_beta   90.00
_cell.angle_gamma   90.00
#
_symmetry.space_group_name_H-M   'P 1'
#
loop_
_entity.id
_entity.type
_entity.pdbx_description
1 polymer ?
#
loop_
_entity_poly.entity_id
_entity_poly.type
_entity_poly.pdbx_seq_one_letter_code
_entity_poly.pdbx_strand_id
1 'polypeptide(L)'
;MNQSPDLRQHAPATERNRQPILEVLQRVLPSRGIVLEIASGTGEHATFFAPRLQGIQWLPSDPDINHRASIEAWQRYFPSDNLYPPLAIDVRSSVWLVEQPDQLNEIGLKNHSITAIVCINMIHIAPWSACLGLMAGAGRILPNGGILYLYGPFKQGGKHTADSNKMFDESLRLSNQEWGVRDLEEVTDIAKNHHLKHLETIPMPANNLSVVFQRC
;
A
#
# COMPACT_ATOMS: atom_id res chain seq x y z
N MET A 1 -32.76 -10.12 17.71
CA MET A 1 -31.53 -9.37 17.62
C MET A 1 -31.10 -9.38 16.15
N ASN A 2 -31.28 -8.28 15.44
CA ASN A 2 -30.77 -8.16 14.07
C ASN A 2 -29.21 -8.08 14.16
N GLN A 3 -28.57 -9.17 13.83
CA GLN A 3 -27.13 -9.10 13.62
C GLN A 3 -26.90 -8.24 12.36
N SER A 4 -26.13 -7.16 12.51
CA SER A 4 -25.67 -6.38 11.37
C SER A 4 -24.92 -7.33 10.41
N PRO A 5 -25.10 -7.19 9.09
CA PRO A 5 -24.41 -8.03 8.13
C PRO A 5 -22.90 -7.98 8.33
N ASP A 6 -22.22 -9.11 8.15
CA ASP A 6 -20.75 -9.16 8.16
C ASP A 6 -20.24 -8.47 6.89
N LEU A 7 -19.56 -7.34 7.07
CA LEU A 7 -19.02 -6.53 5.98
C LEU A 7 -17.57 -6.90 5.61
N ARG A 8 -16.97 -7.86 6.31
CA ARG A 8 -15.59 -8.29 6.00
C ARG A 8 -15.51 -8.92 4.62
N GLN A 9 -14.66 -8.38 3.80
CA GLN A 9 -14.31 -8.95 2.50
C GLN A 9 -13.03 -9.77 2.64
N HIS A 10 -12.82 -10.73 1.74
CA HIS A 10 -11.67 -11.61 1.73
C HIS A 10 -10.94 -11.58 0.39
N ALA A 11 -9.61 -11.52 0.44
CA ALA A 11 -8.74 -11.59 -0.73
C ALA A 11 -7.81 -12.80 -0.60
N PRO A 12 -8.00 -13.88 -1.40
CA PRO A 12 -7.17 -15.09 -1.29
C PRO A 12 -5.67 -14.87 -1.49
N ALA A 13 -5.28 -13.78 -2.15
CA ALA A 13 -3.88 -13.41 -2.31
C ALA A 13 -3.24 -12.98 -0.98
N THR A 14 -3.99 -12.31 -0.12
CA THR A 14 -3.50 -11.79 1.17
C THR A 14 -2.98 -12.89 2.07
N GLU A 15 -3.70 -13.99 2.17
CA GLU A 15 -3.27 -15.11 3.02
C GLU A 15 -1.91 -15.69 2.57
N ARG A 16 -1.67 -15.74 1.26
CA ARG A 16 -0.43 -16.30 0.70
C ARG A 16 0.77 -15.38 0.84
N ASN A 17 0.57 -14.05 0.78
CA ASN A 17 1.67 -13.09 0.70
C ASN A 17 1.92 -12.31 1.99
N ARG A 18 0.98 -12.26 2.94
CA ARG A 18 1.10 -11.45 4.15
C ARG A 18 2.32 -11.77 5.00
N GLN A 19 2.67 -13.05 5.17
CA GLN A 19 3.82 -13.42 5.99
C GLN A 19 5.15 -13.05 5.33
N PRO A 20 5.42 -13.38 4.05
CA PRO A 20 6.61 -12.90 3.35
C PRO A 20 6.72 -11.37 3.30
N ILE A 21 5.62 -10.67 3.11
CA ILE A 21 5.60 -9.19 3.13
C ILE A 21 5.98 -8.68 4.52
N LEU A 22 5.42 -9.24 5.60
CA LEU A 22 5.75 -8.85 6.97
C LEU A 22 7.24 -8.93 7.25
N GLU A 23 7.90 -10.00 6.83
CA GLU A 23 9.34 -10.20 7.03
C GLU A 23 10.18 -9.09 6.38
N VAL A 24 9.78 -8.65 5.19
CA VAL A 24 10.43 -7.49 4.56
C VAL A 24 10.10 -6.20 5.29
N LEU A 25 8.83 -5.95 5.64
CA LEU A 25 8.41 -4.74 6.34
C LEU A 25 9.13 -4.59 7.69
N GLN A 26 9.32 -5.68 8.46
CA GLN A 26 10.07 -5.66 9.73
C GLN A 26 11.52 -5.20 9.57
N ARG A 27 12.10 -5.42 8.39
CA ARG A 27 13.48 -5.04 8.09
C ARG A 27 13.62 -3.62 7.55
N VAL A 28 12.65 -3.17 6.74
CA VAL A 28 12.80 -1.92 5.97
C VAL A 28 12.06 -0.73 6.57
N LEU A 29 11.02 -0.97 7.38
CA LEU A 29 10.26 0.11 7.99
C LEU A 29 11.03 0.76 9.15
N PRO A 30 10.86 2.07 9.38
CA PRO A 30 11.32 2.73 10.59
C PRO A 30 10.71 2.08 11.84
N SER A 31 11.44 2.08 12.95
CA SER A 31 10.97 1.47 14.21
C SER A 31 9.81 2.22 14.89
N ARG A 32 9.51 3.43 14.47
CA ARG A 32 8.45 4.31 15.01
C ARG A 32 7.87 5.20 13.92
N GLY A 33 6.65 5.67 14.15
CA GLY A 33 5.95 6.61 13.29
C GLY A 33 4.67 6.03 12.71
N ILE A 34 4.08 6.73 11.76
CA ILE A 34 2.89 6.27 11.05
C ILE A 34 3.31 5.59 9.75
N VAL A 35 2.78 4.40 9.52
CA VAL A 35 2.76 3.75 8.21
C VAL A 35 1.39 4.00 7.58
N LEU A 36 1.36 4.72 6.47
CA LEU A 36 0.18 4.91 5.65
C LEU A 36 0.10 3.78 4.62
N GLU A 37 -0.92 2.94 4.72
CA GLU A 37 -1.20 1.92 3.71
C GLU A 37 -2.15 2.48 2.66
N ILE A 38 -1.73 2.49 1.43
CA ILE A 38 -2.50 2.95 0.27
C ILE A 38 -3.21 1.79 -0.40
N ALA A 39 -4.50 1.98 -0.69
CA ALA A 39 -5.37 0.97 -1.30
C ALA A 39 -5.37 -0.34 -0.49
N SER A 40 -5.74 -0.24 0.79
CA SER A 40 -5.76 -1.38 1.73
C SER A 40 -6.77 -2.48 1.36
N GLY A 41 -7.67 -2.21 0.41
CA GLY A 41 -8.61 -3.17 -0.12
C GLY A 41 -9.49 -3.78 0.97
N THR A 42 -9.44 -5.11 1.10
CA THR A 42 -10.26 -5.84 2.09
C THR A 42 -9.91 -5.53 3.55
N GLY A 43 -8.70 -5.02 3.86
CA GLY A 43 -8.22 -4.73 5.21
C GLY A 43 -7.50 -5.90 5.92
N GLU A 44 -7.41 -7.06 5.27
CA GLU A 44 -6.75 -8.23 5.86
C GLU A 44 -5.26 -8.02 6.10
N HIS A 45 -4.57 -7.26 5.22
CA HIS A 45 -3.16 -6.90 5.42
C HIS A 45 -3.01 -6.01 6.65
N ALA A 46 -3.78 -4.93 6.75
CA ALA A 46 -3.73 -3.99 7.87
C ALA A 46 -3.90 -4.69 9.22
N THR A 47 -4.94 -5.54 9.35
CA THR A 47 -5.21 -6.29 10.58
C THR A 47 -4.18 -7.37 10.89
N PHE A 48 -3.46 -7.84 9.87
CA PHE A 48 -2.37 -8.79 10.07
C PHE A 48 -1.06 -8.09 10.48
N PHE A 49 -0.73 -6.94 9.86
CA PHE A 49 0.55 -6.26 10.08
C PHE A 49 0.57 -5.44 11.37
N ALA A 50 -0.47 -4.65 11.63
CA ALA A 50 -0.49 -3.73 12.74
C ALA A 50 -0.06 -4.37 14.08
N PRO A 51 -0.68 -5.45 14.57
CA PRO A 51 -0.31 -6.05 15.87
C PRO A 51 1.09 -6.68 15.88
N ARG A 52 1.71 -6.90 14.70
CA ARG A 52 3.05 -7.52 14.57
C ARG A 52 4.17 -6.49 14.37
N LEU A 53 3.82 -5.22 14.18
CA LEU A 53 4.76 -4.11 13.96
C LEU A 53 4.66 -3.12 15.12
N GLN A 54 5.14 -3.55 16.30
CA GLN A 54 5.10 -2.74 17.51
C GLN A 54 5.91 -1.45 17.35
N GLY A 55 5.39 -0.34 17.88
CA GLY A 55 6.00 0.99 17.75
C GLY A 55 5.56 1.76 16.50
N ILE A 56 4.90 1.12 15.55
CA ILE A 56 4.32 1.71 14.35
C ILE A 56 2.82 1.91 14.56
N GLN A 57 2.31 3.07 14.13
CA GLN A 57 0.88 3.33 13.99
C GLN A 57 0.47 3.00 12.56
N TRP A 58 -0.41 2.04 12.37
CA TRP A 58 -0.84 1.60 11.03
C TRP A 58 -2.12 2.32 10.63
N LEU A 59 -2.04 3.10 9.55
CA LEU A 59 -3.13 3.92 9.03
C LEU A 59 -3.53 3.40 7.64
N PRO A 60 -4.60 2.58 7.53
CA PRO A 60 -5.09 2.12 6.24
C PRO A 60 -5.80 3.22 5.48
N SER A 61 -5.84 3.11 4.16
CA SER A 61 -6.64 3.98 3.31
C SER A 61 -7.14 3.28 2.06
N ASP A 62 -8.33 3.67 1.59
CA ASP A 62 -8.88 3.20 0.33
C ASP A 62 -9.92 4.20 -0.19
N PRO A 63 -9.96 4.52 -1.51
CA PRO A 63 -10.98 5.40 -2.06
C PRO A 63 -12.39 4.78 -2.04
N ASP A 64 -12.51 3.44 -2.10
CA ASP A 64 -13.79 2.74 -2.10
C ASP A 64 -14.38 2.65 -0.70
N ILE A 65 -15.61 3.14 -0.53
CA ILE A 65 -16.35 3.12 0.72
C ILE A 65 -16.63 1.68 1.22
N ASN A 66 -16.82 0.72 0.31
CA ASN A 66 -17.08 -0.68 0.68
C ASN A 66 -15.79 -1.35 1.21
N HIS A 67 -14.62 -1.00 0.64
CA HIS A 67 -13.35 -1.45 1.19
C HIS A 67 -13.12 -0.85 2.58
N ARG A 68 -13.37 0.44 2.77
CA ARG A 68 -13.25 1.04 4.12
C ARG A 68 -14.20 0.41 5.13
N ALA A 69 -15.44 0.11 4.73
CA ALA A 69 -16.38 -0.63 5.59
C ALA A 69 -15.87 -2.04 5.95
N SER A 70 -15.22 -2.72 5.01
CA SER A 70 -14.55 -4.01 5.26
C SER A 70 -13.38 -3.87 6.23
N ILE A 71 -12.51 -2.87 6.04
CA ILE A 71 -11.38 -2.57 6.94
C ILE A 71 -11.90 -2.37 8.38
N GLU A 72 -12.92 -1.53 8.56
CA GLU A 72 -13.54 -1.30 9.87
C GLU A 72 -14.17 -2.58 10.47
N ALA A 73 -14.79 -3.43 9.63
CA ALA A 73 -15.34 -4.70 10.08
C ALA A 73 -14.23 -5.66 10.56
N TRP A 74 -13.11 -5.71 9.85
CA TRP A 74 -11.93 -6.46 10.27
C TRP A 74 -11.31 -5.91 11.55
N GLN A 75 -11.20 -4.57 11.72
CA GLN A 75 -10.72 -3.94 12.95
C GLN A 75 -11.58 -4.30 14.17
N ARG A 76 -12.90 -4.32 14.00
CA ARG A 76 -13.83 -4.76 15.08
C ARG A 76 -13.65 -6.24 15.43
N TYR A 77 -13.33 -7.07 14.44
CA TYR A 77 -13.15 -8.51 14.63
C TYR A 77 -11.78 -8.87 15.23
N PHE A 78 -10.71 -8.17 14.80
CA PHE A 78 -9.36 -8.29 15.32
C PHE A 78 -8.84 -6.91 15.76
N PRO A 79 -9.23 -6.43 16.96
CA PRO A 79 -8.81 -5.13 17.43
C PRO A 79 -7.30 -5.09 17.70
N SER A 80 -6.68 -3.94 17.43
CA SER A 80 -5.29 -3.65 17.74
C SER A 80 -5.14 -2.17 18.07
N ASP A 81 -4.42 -1.85 19.14
CA ASP A 81 -4.27 -0.47 19.66
C ASP A 81 -3.51 0.44 18.69
N ASN A 82 -2.76 -0.12 17.75
CA ASN A 82 -1.98 0.60 16.77
C ASN A 82 -2.57 0.56 15.34
N LEU A 83 -3.79 0.06 15.18
CA LEU A 83 -4.52 0.06 13.89
C LEU A 83 -5.60 1.12 13.91
N TYR A 84 -5.48 2.12 13.04
CA TYR A 84 -6.36 3.29 12.98
C TYR A 84 -7.49 3.14 11.97
N PRO A 85 -8.59 3.92 12.11
CA PRO A 85 -9.67 3.91 11.13
C PRO A 85 -9.19 4.26 9.72
N PRO A 86 -9.79 3.67 8.67
CA PRO A 86 -9.35 3.88 7.30
C PRO A 86 -9.70 5.28 6.80
N LEU A 87 -8.79 5.90 6.04
CA LEU A 87 -9.01 7.17 5.36
C LEU A 87 -9.48 6.98 3.92
N ALA A 88 -10.27 7.94 3.42
CA ALA A 88 -10.66 8.02 2.02
C ALA A 88 -9.58 8.73 1.21
N ILE A 89 -8.60 7.99 0.68
CA ILE A 89 -7.52 8.56 -0.13
C ILE A 89 -7.58 7.99 -1.55
N ASP A 90 -7.81 8.86 -2.53
CA ASP A 90 -7.49 8.61 -3.93
C ASP A 90 -6.11 9.22 -4.21
N VAL A 91 -5.14 8.39 -4.55
CA VAL A 91 -3.77 8.84 -4.83
C VAL A 91 -3.66 9.83 -5.99
N ARG A 92 -4.67 9.88 -6.88
CA ARG A 92 -4.74 10.81 -8.02
C ARG A 92 -5.11 12.23 -7.59
N SER A 93 -5.58 12.43 -6.36
CA SER A 93 -5.84 13.75 -5.82
C SER A 93 -4.55 14.53 -5.63
N SER A 94 -4.57 15.83 -5.96
CA SER A 94 -3.40 16.72 -5.84
C SER A 94 -2.95 16.92 -4.39
N VAL A 95 -3.87 16.80 -3.43
CA VAL A 95 -3.64 16.88 -1.99
C VAL A 95 -4.36 15.69 -1.34
N TRP A 96 -3.66 14.92 -0.52
CA TRP A 96 -4.27 13.82 0.20
C TRP A 96 -4.81 14.29 1.56
N LEU A 97 -5.80 13.58 2.12
CA LEU A 97 -6.39 13.94 3.41
C LEU A 97 -5.34 14.10 4.52
N VAL A 98 -4.32 13.26 4.53
CA VAL A 98 -3.24 13.30 5.54
C VAL A 98 -2.34 14.54 5.44
N GLU A 99 -2.42 15.32 4.35
CA GLU A 99 -1.73 16.60 4.18
C GLU A 99 -2.53 17.78 4.80
N GLN A 100 -3.77 17.53 5.21
CA GLN A 100 -4.61 18.54 5.86
C GLN A 100 -4.28 18.59 7.36
N PRO A 101 -4.05 19.80 7.95
CA PRO A 101 -3.47 19.91 9.29
C PRO A 101 -4.23 19.21 10.42
N ASP A 102 -5.56 19.10 10.31
CA ASP A 102 -6.41 18.59 11.38
C ASP A 102 -6.77 17.10 11.24
N GLN A 103 -6.59 16.50 10.09
CA GLN A 103 -7.04 15.12 9.84
C GLN A 103 -6.36 14.07 10.73
N LEU A 104 -5.06 14.15 10.92
CA LEU A 104 -4.34 13.24 11.81
C LEU A 104 -4.71 13.49 13.29
N ASN A 105 -5.04 14.73 13.63
CA ASN A 105 -5.49 15.08 14.98
C ASN A 105 -6.87 14.46 15.30
N GLU A 106 -7.80 14.50 14.36
CA GLU A 106 -9.16 13.96 14.51
C GLU A 106 -9.17 12.46 14.80
N ILE A 107 -8.22 11.71 14.23
CA ILE A 107 -8.07 10.27 14.47
C ILE A 107 -7.10 9.92 15.60
N GLY A 108 -6.64 10.90 16.38
CA GLY A 108 -5.78 10.67 17.55
C GLY A 108 -4.29 10.51 17.24
N LEU A 109 -3.86 10.79 16.00
CA LEU A 109 -2.45 10.71 15.56
C LEU A 109 -1.71 12.06 15.65
N LYS A 110 -2.12 12.89 16.61
CA LYS A 110 -1.51 14.18 16.87
C LYS A 110 0.00 14.05 17.12
N ASN A 111 0.79 14.94 16.49
CA ASN A 111 2.25 15.00 16.61
C ASN A 111 3.02 13.78 16.06
N HIS A 112 2.37 12.91 15.30
CA HIS A 112 3.05 11.83 14.60
C HIS A 112 3.30 12.20 13.13
N SER A 113 4.42 11.75 12.59
CA SER A 113 4.75 11.92 11.18
C SER A 113 4.52 10.61 10.43
N ILE A 114 4.03 10.71 9.20
CA ILE A 114 4.03 9.56 8.27
C ILE A 114 5.48 9.30 7.89
N THR A 115 6.03 8.20 8.36
CA THR A 115 7.43 7.81 8.14
C THR A 115 7.59 6.76 7.07
N ALA A 116 6.50 6.10 6.70
CA ALA A 116 6.49 5.17 5.58
C ALA A 116 5.12 5.12 4.89
N ILE A 117 5.14 4.76 3.62
CA ILE A 117 3.98 4.45 2.79
C ILE A 117 4.14 3.02 2.29
N VAL A 118 3.08 2.21 2.42
CA VAL A 118 3.00 0.83 1.93
C VAL A 118 1.90 0.75 0.89
N CYS A 119 2.21 0.17 -0.27
CA CYS A 119 1.25 -0.04 -1.35
C CYS A 119 1.42 -1.43 -1.94
N ILE A 120 0.39 -2.26 -1.80
CA ILE A 120 0.39 -3.68 -2.20
C ILE A 120 -0.54 -3.86 -3.39
N ASN A 121 0.01 -4.29 -4.53
CA ASN A 121 -0.68 -4.60 -5.80
C ASN A 121 -1.38 -3.42 -6.51
N MET A 122 -1.67 -2.30 -5.86
CA MET A 122 -2.54 -1.24 -6.39
C MET A 122 -2.09 -0.73 -7.76
N ILE A 123 -0.80 -0.47 -7.97
CA ILE A 123 -0.31 0.12 -9.22
C ILE A 123 -0.57 -0.75 -10.47
N HIS A 124 -0.86 -2.03 -10.28
CA HIS A 124 -1.15 -2.98 -11.37
C HIS A 124 -2.66 -3.08 -11.67
N ILE A 125 -3.51 -2.84 -10.65
CA ILE A 125 -4.98 -2.92 -10.73
C ILE A 125 -5.63 -1.54 -10.66
N ALA A 126 -4.92 -0.53 -11.15
CA ALA A 126 -5.34 0.86 -11.25
C ALA A 126 -4.77 1.48 -12.54
N PRO A 127 -5.34 2.59 -13.04
CA PRO A 127 -4.75 3.36 -14.13
C PRO A 127 -3.33 3.83 -13.81
N TRP A 128 -2.51 4.02 -14.85
CA TRP A 128 -1.13 4.51 -14.66
C TRP A 128 -1.05 5.82 -13.87
N SER A 129 -2.07 6.68 -14.01
CA SER A 129 -2.21 7.91 -13.21
C SER A 129 -2.19 7.68 -11.69
N ALA A 130 -2.62 6.50 -11.22
CA ALA A 130 -2.54 6.15 -9.81
C ALA A 130 -1.09 5.90 -9.35
N CYS A 131 -0.25 5.29 -10.21
CA CYS A 131 1.18 5.16 -9.93
C CYS A 131 1.86 6.54 -9.88
N LEU A 132 1.56 7.42 -10.85
CA LEU A 132 2.08 8.79 -10.86
C LEU A 132 1.66 9.56 -9.60
N GLY A 133 0.39 9.47 -9.23
CA GLY A 133 -0.15 10.11 -8.03
C GLY A 133 0.47 9.56 -6.73
N LEU A 134 0.69 8.24 -6.65
CA LEU A 134 1.37 7.62 -5.51
C LEU A 134 2.79 8.17 -5.34
N MET A 135 3.58 8.25 -6.42
CA MET A 135 4.95 8.77 -6.35
C MET A 135 4.98 10.25 -5.96
N ALA A 136 4.09 11.05 -6.56
CA ALA A 136 3.97 12.47 -6.23
C ALA A 136 3.57 12.70 -4.76
N GLY A 137 2.57 11.96 -4.26
CA GLY A 137 2.15 12.03 -2.86
C GLY A 137 3.23 11.57 -1.90
N ALA A 138 3.89 10.45 -2.18
CA ALA A 138 4.99 9.95 -1.37
C ALA A 138 6.14 10.96 -1.30
N GLY A 139 6.50 11.58 -2.43
CA GLY A 139 7.53 12.61 -2.48
C GLY A 139 7.19 13.88 -1.68
N ARG A 140 5.89 14.23 -1.53
CA ARG A 140 5.44 15.37 -0.71
C ARG A 140 5.39 15.06 0.78
N ILE A 141 4.90 13.87 1.13
CA ILE A 141 4.51 13.53 2.51
C ILE A 141 5.68 12.92 3.30
N LEU A 142 6.48 12.08 2.66
CA LEU A 142 7.57 11.40 3.35
C LEU A 142 8.68 12.38 3.75
N PRO A 143 9.14 12.34 5.01
CA PRO A 143 10.34 13.05 5.42
C PRO A 143 11.59 12.44 4.76
N ASN A 144 12.71 13.17 4.79
CA ASN A 144 14.00 12.59 4.39
C ASN A 144 14.27 11.32 5.20
N GLY A 145 14.66 10.25 4.51
CA GLY A 145 14.82 8.92 5.09
C GLY A 145 13.53 8.10 5.17
N GLY A 146 12.35 8.69 4.92
CA GLY A 146 11.07 7.97 4.90
C GLY A 146 11.02 6.93 3.79
N ILE A 147 10.25 5.88 3.99
CA ILE A 147 10.21 4.69 3.13
C ILE A 147 8.91 4.65 2.31
N LEU A 148 9.04 4.39 1.01
CA LEU A 148 7.95 3.90 0.17
C LEU A 148 8.22 2.44 -0.16
N TYR A 149 7.29 1.58 0.21
CA TYR A 149 7.31 0.15 -0.07
C TYR A 149 6.22 -0.21 -1.09
N LEU A 150 6.61 -0.87 -2.18
CA LEU A 150 5.71 -1.44 -3.16
C LEU A 150 5.82 -2.96 -3.18
N TYR A 151 4.69 -3.64 -3.42
CA TYR A 151 4.66 -5.08 -3.64
C TYR A 151 3.77 -5.42 -4.83
N GLY A 152 4.20 -6.36 -5.65
CA GLY A 152 3.43 -6.93 -6.76
C GLY A 152 4.31 -7.55 -7.83
N PRO A 153 3.72 -8.02 -8.93
CA PRO A 153 4.47 -8.46 -10.10
C PRO A 153 4.99 -7.25 -10.88
N PHE A 154 6.18 -7.37 -11.44
CA PHE A 154 6.76 -6.34 -12.30
C PHE A 154 7.33 -6.97 -13.57
N LYS A 155 7.38 -6.18 -14.64
CA LYS A 155 8.26 -6.42 -15.77
C LYS A 155 9.65 -5.90 -15.44
N GLN A 156 10.67 -6.43 -16.08
CA GLN A 156 12.04 -5.94 -16.04
C GLN A 156 12.58 -5.87 -17.47
N GLY A 157 13.10 -4.71 -17.85
CA GLY A 157 13.54 -4.44 -19.23
C GLY A 157 12.42 -4.66 -20.27
N GLY A 158 11.20 -4.28 -19.95
CA GLY A 158 10.01 -4.40 -20.80
C GLY A 158 9.47 -5.84 -20.93
N LYS A 159 10.03 -6.83 -20.23
CA LYS A 159 9.67 -8.24 -20.32
C LYS A 159 9.06 -8.76 -19.03
N HIS A 160 8.09 -9.66 -19.16
CA HIS A 160 7.57 -10.38 -18.00
C HIS A 160 8.65 -11.29 -17.41
N THR A 161 8.74 -11.32 -16.09
CA THR A 161 9.72 -12.14 -15.36
C THR A 161 9.31 -13.62 -15.28
N ALA A 162 8.04 -13.93 -15.57
CA ALA A 162 7.50 -15.27 -15.58
C ALA A 162 6.24 -15.35 -16.46
N ASP A 163 5.92 -16.54 -16.98
CA ASP A 163 4.70 -16.77 -17.77
C ASP A 163 3.42 -16.50 -16.94
N SER A 164 3.43 -16.81 -15.64
CA SER A 164 2.31 -16.48 -14.74
C SER A 164 2.04 -14.99 -14.67
N ASN A 165 3.09 -14.15 -14.69
CA ASN A 165 2.95 -12.70 -14.69
C ASN A 165 2.41 -12.16 -16.02
N LYS A 166 2.77 -12.81 -17.12
CA LYS A 166 2.21 -12.52 -18.45
C LYS A 166 0.71 -12.83 -18.49
N MET A 167 0.31 -14.01 -18.04
CA MET A 167 -1.11 -14.39 -17.97
C MET A 167 -1.90 -13.45 -17.04
N PHE A 168 -1.31 -13.03 -15.94
CA PHE A 168 -1.92 -12.07 -15.03
C PHE A 168 -2.08 -10.69 -15.69
N ASP A 169 -1.06 -10.17 -16.39
CA ASP A 169 -1.13 -8.92 -17.16
C ASP A 169 -2.26 -8.97 -18.20
N GLU A 170 -2.36 -10.06 -18.94
CA GLU A 170 -3.44 -10.28 -19.93
C GLU A 170 -4.83 -10.26 -19.25
N SER A 171 -4.99 -10.94 -18.13
CA SER A 171 -6.26 -10.95 -17.38
C SER A 171 -6.64 -9.57 -16.83
N LEU A 172 -5.66 -8.79 -16.36
CA LEU A 172 -5.87 -7.42 -15.91
C LEU A 172 -6.37 -6.53 -17.05
N ARG A 173 -5.71 -6.60 -18.22
CA ARG A 173 -6.09 -5.81 -19.40
C ARG A 173 -7.45 -6.20 -19.98
N LEU A 174 -7.85 -7.46 -19.86
CA LEU A 174 -9.20 -7.90 -20.21
C LEU A 174 -10.25 -7.32 -19.27
N SER A 175 -9.93 -7.17 -18.00
CA SER A 175 -10.82 -6.57 -17.01
C SER A 175 -10.90 -5.04 -17.13
N ASN A 176 -9.77 -4.39 -17.38
CA ASN A 176 -9.67 -2.96 -17.64
C ASN A 176 -8.39 -2.67 -18.44
N GLN A 177 -8.53 -2.01 -19.61
CA GLN A 177 -7.41 -1.71 -20.51
C GLN A 177 -6.34 -0.80 -19.89
N GLU A 178 -6.67 -0.01 -18.86
CA GLU A 178 -5.75 0.85 -18.13
C GLU A 178 -4.92 0.10 -17.07
N TRP A 179 -5.31 -1.13 -16.74
CA TRP A 179 -4.61 -1.98 -15.77
C TRP A 179 -3.49 -2.76 -16.45
N GLY A 180 -2.56 -3.29 -15.66
CA GLY A 180 -1.51 -4.17 -16.18
C GLY A 180 -0.25 -4.16 -15.32
N VAL A 181 0.57 -5.17 -15.50
CA VAL A 181 1.87 -5.30 -14.85
C VAL A 181 2.80 -4.19 -15.36
N ARG A 182 3.33 -3.39 -14.42
CA ARG A 182 4.17 -2.23 -14.72
C ARG A 182 5.63 -2.65 -14.89
N ASP A 183 6.36 -1.86 -15.67
CA ASP A 183 7.80 -2.01 -15.81
C ASP A 183 8.52 -1.40 -14.60
N LEU A 184 9.47 -2.12 -14.01
CA LEU A 184 10.16 -1.68 -12.80
C LEU A 184 11.01 -0.42 -13.07
N GLU A 185 11.62 -0.35 -14.24
CA GLU A 185 12.46 0.76 -14.64
C GLU A 185 11.61 2.03 -14.80
N GLU A 186 10.43 1.96 -15.46
CA GLU A 186 9.50 3.10 -15.56
C GLU A 186 9.05 3.58 -14.18
N VAL A 187 8.69 2.66 -13.29
CA VAL A 187 8.29 3.00 -11.90
C VAL A 187 9.43 3.67 -11.15
N THR A 188 10.67 3.17 -11.32
CA THR A 188 11.87 3.71 -10.69
C THR A 188 12.21 5.12 -11.21
N ASP A 189 12.06 5.35 -12.52
CA ASP A 189 12.32 6.67 -13.12
C ASP A 189 11.30 7.71 -12.62
N ILE A 190 10.02 7.35 -12.52
CA ILE A 190 9.01 8.25 -11.94
C ILE A 190 9.31 8.51 -10.45
N ALA A 191 9.65 7.49 -9.68
CA ALA A 191 10.02 7.64 -8.27
C ALA A 191 11.17 8.64 -8.09
N LYS A 192 12.22 8.55 -8.92
CA LYS A 192 13.36 9.46 -8.91
C LYS A 192 12.96 10.93 -9.16
N ASN A 193 11.99 11.18 -10.05
CA ASN A 193 11.48 12.53 -10.31
C ASN A 193 10.78 13.16 -9.09
N HIS A 194 10.39 12.34 -8.12
CA HIS A 194 9.77 12.75 -6.86
C HIS A 194 10.71 12.58 -5.66
N HIS A 195 12.02 12.56 -5.89
CA HIS A 195 13.06 12.42 -4.86
C HIS A 195 12.96 11.12 -4.03
N LEU A 196 12.47 10.06 -4.65
CA LEU A 196 12.41 8.72 -4.09
C LEU A 196 13.52 7.86 -4.71
N LYS A 197 14.58 7.64 -3.94
CA LYS A 197 15.72 6.83 -4.37
C LYS A 197 15.39 5.35 -4.21
N HIS A 198 15.51 4.57 -5.27
CA HIS A 198 15.45 3.12 -5.19
C HIS A 198 16.56 2.58 -4.30
N LEU A 199 16.22 1.80 -3.28
CA LEU A 199 17.17 1.16 -2.36
C LEU A 199 17.43 -0.29 -2.76
N GLU A 200 16.37 -1.08 -2.89
CA GLU A 200 16.50 -2.51 -3.19
C GLU A 200 15.22 -3.06 -3.83
N THR A 201 15.39 -4.15 -4.54
CA THR A 201 14.34 -5.01 -5.07
C THR A 201 14.54 -6.43 -4.54
N ILE A 202 13.54 -6.99 -3.87
CA ILE A 202 13.60 -8.29 -3.21
C ILE A 202 12.66 -9.25 -3.94
N PRO A 203 13.17 -10.38 -4.45
CA PRO A 203 12.32 -11.43 -4.99
C PRO A 203 11.37 -11.99 -3.93
N MET A 204 10.11 -12.14 -4.28
CA MET A 204 9.05 -12.60 -3.41
C MET A 204 8.37 -13.84 -3.99
N PRO A 205 7.66 -14.65 -3.18
CA PRO A 205 6.91 -15.79 -3.69
C PRO A 205 5.96 -15.45 -4.84
N ALA A 206 5.66 -16.43 -5.68
CA ALA A 206 4.77 -16.31 -6.84
C ALA A 206 5.21 -15.22 -7.85
N ASN A 207 6.52 -15.09 -8.06
CA ASN A 207 7.12 -14.16 -9.03
C ASN A 207 6.77 -12.68 -8.80
N ASN A 208 6.47 -12.31 -7.55
CA ASN A 208 6.32 -10.92 -7.15
C ASN A 208 7.67 -10.32 -6.73
N LEU A 209 7.67 -9.01 -6.57
CA LEU A 209 8.80 -8.24 -6.04
C LEU A 209 8.31 -7.35 -4.89
N SER A 210 9.16 -7.19 -3.88
CA SER A 210 9.12 -6.06 -2.96
C SER A 210 10.11 -5.02 -3.46
N VAL A 211 9.64 -3.81 -3.69
CA VAL A 211 10.48 -2.70 -4.19
C VAL A 211 10.48 -1.59 -3.14
N VAL A 212 11.65 -1.21 -2.69
CA VAL A 212 11.85 -0.25 -1.59
C VAL A 212 12.49 1.01 -2.10
N PHE A 213 11.86 2.13 -1.81
CA PHE A 213 12.39 3.46 -2.08
C PHE A 213 12.55 4.25 -0.79
N GLN A 214 13.49 5.18 -0.78
CA GLN A 214 13.71 6.12 0.32
C GLN A 214 13.63 7.56 -0.17
N ARG A 215 12.96 8.40 0.58
CA ARG A 215 12.91 9.85 0.35
C ARG A 215 14.27 10.49 0.66
N CYS A 216 14.80 11.26 -0.29
CA CYS A 216 16.08 11.98 -0.22
C CYS A 216 15.87 13.49 -0.10
#